data_b91a106d5731acee2bf4cc5133e45704
#
_entry.id   b91a106d5731acee2bf4cc5133e45704
#
_cell.length_a   1.000
_cell.length_b   1.000
_cell.length_c   1.000
_cell.angle_alpha   90.00
_cell.angle_beta   90.00
_cell.angle_gamma   90.00
#
_symmetry.space_group_name_H-M   'P 1'
#
loop_
_entity.id
_entity.type
_entity.pdbx_description
1 polymer ?
#
loop_
_entity_poly.entity_id
_entity_poly.type
_entity_poly.pdbx_seq_one_letter_code
_entity_poly.pdbx_strand_id
1 'polypeptide(L)'
;MNSVQQLLWIETLLKLSAGLPLVLAPRSTIRLFGLPQTDSGFWPRMLGAVLIGLAGALFLEGRLPGAHGLGLAGCVVVNLAGAAVMASLLVLEAGPTSLRGRAVMWAVVLFLLLLSILEFASL
;
A
#
# COMPACT_ATOMS: atom_id res chain seq x y z
N MET A 1 6.21 -22.70 2.28
CA MET A 1 5.06 -21.80 2.25
C MET A 1 4.26 -22.02 0.99
N ASN A 2 2.94 -22.00 1.07
CA ASN A 2 2.09 -22.04 -0.11
C ASN A 2 1.98 -20.64 -0.74
N SER A 3 1.32 -20.56 -1.88
CA SER A 3 1.23 -19.27 -2.58
C SER A 3 0.43 -18.23 -1.80
N VAL A 4 -0.57 -18.65 -1.02
CA VAL A 4 -1.34 -17.72 -0.19
C VAL A 4 -0.46 -17.10 0.88
N GLN A 5 0.35 -17.91 1.58
CA GLN A 5 1.27 -17.40 2.59
C GLN A 5 2.32 -16.48 1.99
N GLN A 6 2.84 -16.80 0.81
CA GLN A 6 3.80 -15.95 0.13
C GLN A 6 3.20 -14.59 -0.21
N LEU A 7 1.96 -14.56 -0.70
CA LEU A 7 1.28 -13.30 -1.00
C LEU A 7 1.00 -12.49 0.25
N LEU A 8 0.61 -13.14 1.35
CA LEU A 8 0.40 -12.44 2.62
C LEU A 8 1.70 -11.82 3.14
N TRP A 9 2.82 -12.52 2.98
CA TRP A 9 4.12 -11.96 3.37
C TRP A 9 4.52 -10.77 2.50
N ILE A 10 4.29 -10.85 1.18
CA ILE A 10 4.56 -9.74 0.28
C ILE A 10 3.71 -8.53 0.68
N GLU A 11 2.43 -8.75 0.95
CA GLU A 11 1.53 -7.68 1.39
C GLU A 11 2.00 -7.04 2.71
N THR A 12 2.38 -7.88 3.67
CA THR A 12 2.88 -7.41 4.96
C THR A 12 4.11 -6.53 4.78
N LEU A 13 5.08 -7.01 4.01
CA LEU A 13 6.33 -6.29 3.79
C LEU A 13 6.10 -4.98 3.01
N LEU A 14 5.23 -5.03 2.00
CA LEU A 14 4.90 -3.83 1.22
C LEU A 14 4.31 -2.75 2.11
N LYS A 15 3.28 -3.10 2.89
CA LYS A 15 2.59 -2.12 3.72
C LYS A 15 3.46 -1.62 4.86
N LEU A 16 4.27 -2.49 5.43
CA LEU A 16 5.20 -2.10 6.48
C LEU A 16 6.29 -1.18 5.93
N SER A 17 6.82 -1.50 4.74
CA SER A 17 7.85 -0.69 4.09
C SER A 17 7.36 0.71 3.76
N ALA A 18 6.09 0.86 3.44
CA ALA A 18 5.50 2.16 3.19
C ALA A 18 5.11 2.86 4.49
N GLY A 19 4.56 2.11 5.44
CA GLY A 19 4.03 2.69 6.68
C GLY A 19 5.08 3.20 7.64
N LEU A 20 6.17 2.45 7.83
CA LEU A 20 7.21 2.86 8.78
C LEU A 20 7.85 4.20 8.43
N PRO A 21 8.32 4.44 7.18
CA PRO A 21 8.88 5.75 6.86
C PRO A 21 7.86 6.87 7.00
N LEU A 22 6.59 6.63 6.68
CA LEU A 22 5.56 7.65 6.81
C LEU A 22 5.32 8.05 8.25
N VAL A 23 5.42 7.10 9.19
CA VAL A 23 5.27 7.42 10.62
C VAL A 23 6.53 8.10 11.17
N LEU A 24 7.72 7.58 10.82
CA LEU A 24 8.97 8.04 11.41
C LEU A 24 9.49 9.31 10.78
N ALA A 25 9.35 9.46 9.47
CA ALA A 25 9.85 10.63 8.74
C ALA A 25 8.85 11.01 7.65
N PRO A 26 7.66 11.53 8.03
CA PRO A 26 6.56 11.70 7.07
C PRO A 26 6.87 12.68 5.96
N ARG A 27 7.43 13.85 6.30
CA ARG A 27 7.67 14.88 5.29
C ARG A 27 8.85 14.53 4.39
N SER A 28 9.88 13.90 4.95
CA SER A 28 11.03 13.45 4.17
C SER A 28 10.64 12.33 3.20
N THR A 29 9.77 11.43 3.65
CA THR A 29 9.29 10.31 2.81
C THR A 29 8.52 10.82 1.61
N ILE A 30 7.57 11.74 1.82
CA ILE A 30 6.80 12.26 0.68
C ILE A 30 7.66 13.11 -0.24
N ARG A 31 8.65 13.81 0.30
CA ARG A 31 9.60 14.57 -0.52
C ARG A 31 10.45 13.63 -1.38
N LEU A 32 10.94 12.55 -0.78
CA LEU A 32 11.78 11.57 -1.49
C LEU A 32 11.05 10.98 -2.69
N PHE A 33 9.75 10.69 -2.52
CA PHE A 33 8.96 10.11 -3.60
C PHE A 33 8.38 11.14 -4.57
N GLY A 34 8.64 12.43 -4.34
CA GLY A 34 8.14 13.48 -5.21
C GLY A 34 6.64 13.69 -5.14
N LEU A 35 6.03 13.32 -4.02
CA LEU A 35 4.59 13.46 -3.80
C LEU A 35 4.26 14.86 -3.32
N PRO A 36 2.97 15.28 -3.42
CA PRO A 36 2.57 16.61 -2.95
C PRO A 36 2.91 16.82 -1.49
N GLN A 37 3.50 17.98 -1.17
CA GLN A 37 3.91 18.30 0.19
C GLN A 37 2.70 18.66 1.05
N THR A 38 2.84 18.41 2.35
CA THR A 38 1.81 18.74 3.35
C THR A 38 2.40 19.75 4.34
N ASP A 39 1.52 20.57 4.95
CA ASP A 39 1.94 21.56 5.93
C ASP A 39 2.49 20.91 7.21
N SER A 40 2.01 19.72 7.55
CA SER A 40 2.44 19.00 8.74
C SER A 40 2.57 17.52 8.42
N GLY A 41 3.12 16.78 9.38
CA GLY A 41 3.25 15.33 9.26
C GLY A 41 2.00 14.55 9.66
N PHE A 42 0.89 15.23 9.95
CA PHE A 42 -0.30 14.57 10.50
C PHE A 42 -0.87 13.53 9.54
N TRP A 43 -1.23 13.94 8.31
CA TRP A 43 -1.85 13.03 7.35
C TRP A 43 -0.93 11.89 6.91
N PRO A 44 0.36 12.15 6.59
CA PRO A 44 1.25 11.05 6.27
C PRO A 44 1.42 10.06 7.41
N ARG A 45 1.47 10.54 8.66
CA ARG A 45 1.56 9.66 9.81
C ARG A 45 0.30 8.83 10.01
N MET A 46 -0.87 9.43 9.81
CA MET A 46 -2.14 8.69 9.89
C MET A 46 -2.19 7.59 8.82
N LEU A 47 -1.80 7.92 7.60
CA LEU A 47 -1.72 6.91 6.55
C LEU A 47 -0.73 5.81 6.92
N GLY A 48 0.44 6.19 7.43
CA GLY A 48 1.44 5.22 7.86
C GLY A 48 0.93 4.31 8.96
N ALA A 49 0.21 4.87 9.94
CA ALA A 49 -0.38 4.08 11.03
C ALA A 49 -1.38 3.05 10.50
N VAL A 50 -2.23 3.46 9.54
CA VAL A 50 -3.18 2.54 8.91
C VAL A 50 -2.44 1.42 8.18
N LEU A 51 -1.39 1.75 7.44
CA LEU A 51 -0.60 0.75 6.72
C LEU A 51 0.08 -0.23 7.67
N ILE A 52 0.62 0.26 8.79
CA ILE A 52 1.23 -0.62 9.80
C ILE A 52 0.17 -1.54 10.41
N GLY A 53 -1.02 -1.01 10.69
CA GLY A 53 -2.13 -1.81 11.20
C GLY A 53 -2.54 -2.91 10.23
N LEU A 54 -2.66 -2.57 8.95
CA LEU A 54 -2.97 -3.56 7.92
C LEU A 54 -1.86 -4.62 7.82
N ALA A 55 -0.59 -4.18 7.89
CA ALA A 55 0.54 -5.11 7.86
C ALA A 55 0.48 -6.07 9.05
N GLY A 56 0.14 -5.58 10.23
CA GLY A 56 -0.02 -6.41 11.42
C GLY A 56 -1.13 -7.45 11.25
N ALA A 57 -2.27 -7.05 10.71
CA ALA A 57 -3.38 -7.95 10.47
C ALA A 57 -3.00 -9.05 9.47
N LEU A 58 -2.30 -8.68 8.41
CA LEU A 58 -1.84 -9.64 7.42
C LEU A 58 -0.79 -10.59 7.97
N PHE A 59 0.11 -10.07 8.81
CA PHE A 59 1.12 -10.88 9.48
C PHE A 59 0.45 -11.95 10.35
N LEU A 60 -0.54 -11.55 11.15
CA LEU A 60 -1.25 -12.50 12.03
C LEU A 60 -1.97 -13.56 11.21
N GLU A 61 -2.61 -13.17 10.12
CA GLU A 61 -3.30 -14.13 9.26
C GLU A 61 -2.33 -15.14 8.66
N GLY A 62 -1.13 -14.70 8.29
CA GLY A 62 -0.11 -15.58 7.72
C GLY A 62 0.57 -16.50 8.74
N ARG A 63 0.57 -16.09 10.02
CA ARG A 63 1.30 -16.80 11.07
C ARG A 63 0.44 -17.72 11.92
N LEU A 64 -0.78 -17.33 12.21
CA LEU A 64 -1.62 -18.04 13.17
C LEU A 64 -2.63 -18.91 12.44
N PRO A 65 -2.59 -20.24 12.65
CA PRO A 65 -3.58 -21.12 12.06
C PRO A 65 -4.99 -20.76 12.53
N GLY A 66 -5.92 -20.68 11.58
CA GLY A 66 -7.30 -20.35 11.89
C GLY A 66 -7.56 -18.88 12.19
N ALA A 67 -6.54 -18.04 12.12
CA ALA A 67 -6.76 -16.60 12.31
C ALA A 67 -7.51 -16.02 11.13
N HIS A 68 -8.41 -15.09 11.42
CA HIS A 68 -9.18 -14.39 10.41
C HIS A 68 -8.80 -12.91 10.44
N GLY A 69 -7.79 -12.56 9.65
CA GLY A 69 -7.41 -11.17 9.48
C GLY A 69 -8.11 -10.57 8.29
N LEU A 70 -7.36 -9.79 7.50
CA LEU A 70 -7.91 -9.10 6.34
C LEU A 70 -8.29 -10.09 5.22
N GLY A 71 -7.50 -11.15 5.03
CA GLY A 71 -7.72 -12.13 3.99
C GLY A 71 -7.26 -11.66 2.61
N LEU A 72 -7.11 -12.63 1.70
CA LEU A 72 -6.73 -12.27 0.32
C LEU A 72 -7.83 -11.50 -0.38
N ALA A 73 -9.10 -11.86 -0.15
CA ALA A 73 -10.21 -11.11 -0.73
C ALA A 73 -10.20 -9.66 -0.28
N GLY A 74 -9.96 -9.43 1.02
CA GLY A 74 -9.81 -8.08 1.54
C GLY A 74 -8.62 -7.33 0.92
N CYS A 75 -7.50 -8.02 0.73
CA CYS A 75 -6.35 -7.45 0.06
C CYS A 75 -6.68 -7.01 -1.37
N VAL A 76 -7.42 -7.83 -2.11
CA VAL A 76 -7.85 -7.48 -3.46
C VAL A 76 -8.66 -6.18 -3.44
N VAL A 77 -9.63 -6.07 -2.53
CA VAL A 77 -10.45 -4.87 -2.41
C VAL A 77 -9.60 -3.64 -2.09
N VAL A 78 -8.71 -3.75 -1.11
CA VAL A 78 -7.85 -2.63 -0.70
C VAL A 78 -6.93 -2.22 -1.85
N ASN A 79 -6.30 -3.18 -2.51
CA ASN A 79 -5.36 -2.89 -3.58
C ASN A 79 -6.05 -2.28 -4.80
N LEU A 80 -7.22 -2.82 -5.17
CA LEU A 80 -7.99 -2.28 -6.30
C LEU A 80 -8.52 -0.88 -6.00
N ALA A 81 -9.00 -0.64 -4.78
CA ALA A 81 -9.46 0.69 -4.39
C ALA A 81 -8.32 1.69 -4.44
N GLY A 82 -7.15 1.33 -3.90
CA GLY A 82 -5.97 2.18 -3.94
C GLY A 82 -5.53 2.47 -5.37
N ALA A 83 -5.46 1.44 -6.21
CA ALA A 83 -5.07 1.60 -7.60
C ALA A 83 -6.05 2.48 -8.37
N ALA A 84 -7.35 2.29 -8.15
CA ALA A 84 -8.38 3.07 -8.83
C ALA A 84 -8.32 4.55 -8.46
N VAL A 85 -8.17 4.86 -7.16
CA VAL A 85 -8.07 6.23 -6.70
C VAL A 85 -6.80 6.88 -7.22
N MET A 86 -5.66 6.21 -7.11
CA MET A 86 -4.39 6.75 -7.56
C MET A 86 -4.38 6.99 -9.07
N ALA A 87 -4.88 6.02 -9.85
CA ALA A 87 -4.95 6.16 -11.30
C ALA A 87 -5.87 7.31 -11.69
N SER A 88 -7.02 7.44 -11.01
CA SER A 88 -7.95 8.55 -11.25
C SER A 88 -7.29 9.89 -10.99
N LEU A 89 -6.56 10.02 -9.87
CA LEU A 89 -5.86 11.26 -9.55
C LEU A 89 -4.78 11.59 -10.57
N LEU A 90 -4.07 10.58 -11.07
CA LEU A 90 -3.04 10.80 -12.09
C LEU A 90 -3.64 11.24 -13.42
N VAL A 91 -4.73 10.60 -13.85
CA VAL A 91 -5.40 10.93 -15.11
C VAL A 91 -6.01 12.33 -15.05
N LEU A 92 -6.61 12.70 -13.91
CA LEU A 92 -7.21 14.01 -13.71
C LEU A 92 -6.19 15.10 -13.34
N GLU A 93 -4.91 14.73 -13.25
CA GLU A 93 -3.83 15.64 -12.89
C GLU A 93 -4.04 16.31 -11.52
N ALA A 94 -4.71 15.58 -10.61
CA ALA A 94 -4.96 16.07 -9.25
C ALA A 94 -3.93 15.54 -8.25
N GLY A 95 -2.95 14.76 -8.70
CA GLY A 95 -1.89 14.22 -7.87
C GLY A 95 -0.59 15.01 -8.00
N PRO A 96 0.56 14.32 -7.84
CA PRO A 96 1.85 15.00 -7.92
C PRO A 96 2.12 15.55 -9.32
N THR A 97 2.80 16.68 -9.36
CA THR A 97 3.16 17.35 -10.61
C THR A 97 4.56 16.99 -11.08
N SER A 98 5.42 16.50 -10.16
CA SER A 98 6.78 16.13 -10.52
C SER A 98 6.80 14.84 -11.34
N LEU A 99 7.77 14.74 -12.25
CA LEU A 99 7.94 13.52 -13.03
C LEU A 99 8.23 12.31 -12.11
N ARG A 100 9.06 12.53 -11.09
CA ARG A 100 9.38 11.46 -10.13
C ARG A 100 8.13 10.99 -9.39
N GLY A 101 7.31 11.93 -8.90
CA GLY A 101 6.09 11.58 -8.17
C GLY A 101 5.10 10.83 -9.05
N ARG A 102 4.92 11.29 -10.29
CA ARG A 102 4.02 10.61 -11.23
C ARG A 102 4.54 9.19 -11.56
N ALA A 103 5.84 9.07 -11.77
CA ALA A 103 6.45 7.76 -12.06
C ALA A 103 6.29 6.80 -10.89
N VAL A 104 6.51 7.28 -9.66
CA VAL A 104 6.34 6.47 -8.45
C VAL A 104 4.88 6.02 -8.31
N MET A 105 3.92 6.94 -8.51
CA MET A 105 2.51 6.58 -8.37
C MET A 105 2.07 5.59 -9.43
N TRP A 106 2.50 5.76 -10.68
CA TRP A 106 2.18 4.78 -11.73
C TRP A 106 2.79 3.42 -11.43
N ALA A 107 4.02 3.40 -10.90
CA ALA A 107 4.65 2.14 -10.50
C ALA A 107 3.85 1.45 -9.39
N VAL A 108 3.37 2.22 -8.40
CA VAL A 108 2.55 1.67 -7.31
C VAL A 108 1.22 1.14 -7.87
N VAL A 109 0.57 1.88 -8.76
CA VAL A 109 -0.68 1.43 -9.39
C VAL A 109 -0.49 0.10 -10.09
N LEU A 110 0.56 -0.02 -10.92
CA LEU A 110 0.84 -1.25 -11.63
C LEU A 110 1.14 -2.41 -10.67
N PHE A 111 1.90 -2.14 -9.61
CA PHE A 111 2.23 -3.15 -8.62
C PHE A 111 0.98 -3.63 -7.86
N LEU A 112 0.11 -2.69 -7.48
CA LEU A 112 -1.14 -3.04 -6.79
C LEU A 112 -2.05 -3.87 -7.70
N LEU A 113 -2.13 -3.52 -8.98
CA LEU A 113 -2.91 -4.30 -9.93
C LEU A 113 -2.35 -5.70 -10.11
N LEU A 114 -1.03 -5.82 -10.21
CA LEU A 114 -0.39 -7.13 -10.32
C LEU A 114 -0.65 -7.98 -9.09
N LEU A 115 -0.50 -7.43 -7.89
CA LEU A 115 -0.82 -8.13 -6.65
C LEU A 115 -2.28 -8.56 -6.61
N SER A 116 -3.18 -7.68 -7.04
CA SER A 116 -4.62 -7.99 -7.06
C SER A 116 -4.92 -9.18 -7.96
N ILE A 117 -4.28 -9.23 -9.13
CA ILE A 117 -4.46 -10.33 -10.06
C ILE A 117 -3.96 -11.64 -9.45
N LEU A 118 -2.76 -11.62 -8.85
CA LEU A 118 -2.18 -12.80 -8.21
C LEU A 118 -3.03 -13.27 -7.02
N GLU A 119 -3.52 -12.32 -6.22
CA GLU A 119 -4.36 -12.63 -5.06
C GLU A 119 -5.70 -13.19 -5.48
N PHE A 120 -6.32 -12.60 -6.48
CA PHE A 120 -7.60 -13.11 -7.01
C PHE A 120 -7.43 -14.52 -7.56
N ALA A 121 -6.34 -14.77 -8.27
CA ALA A 121 -6.07 -16.10 -8.83
C ALA A 121 -5.81 -17.14 -7.73
N SER A 122 -5.45 -16.72 -6.52
CA SER A 122 -5.18 -17.61 -5.40
C SER A 122 -6.36 -17.80 -4.45
N LEU A 123 -7.49 -17.17 -4.75
CA LEU A 123 -8.71 -17.33 -3.91
C LEU A 123 -9.37 -18.71 -4.07
#